data_ac8aa64d6256aa8dda0787583e176d09
#
_entry.id   ac8aa64d6256aa8dda0787583e176d09
#
_cell.length_a   1.000
_cell.length_b   1.000
_cell.length_c   1.000
_cell.angle_alpha   90.00
_cell.angle_beta   90.00
_cell.angle_gamma   90.00
#
_symmetry.space_group_name_H-M   'P 1'
#
loop_
_entity.id
_entity.type
_entity.pdbx_description
1 polymer ?
#
loop_
_entity_poly.entity_id
_entity_poly.type
_entity_poly.pdbx_seq_one_letter_code
_entity_poly.pdbx_strand_id
1 'polypeptide(L)'
;LRKQYITFSKADDDDLPARIERIWYINPFGQEIRLQANPRVLSALAEAQAIIYSIGSLYTSLVPSLILKGVGEAIANPSIRYKILILNSTNDRETGPLSAPFSALEFVAAIAKAGAESRGFSGDVERQEYKAYVTHLIHLQGPGTPRVDKEELNELGIETIRVYGRRMEEGWLAYDEKALIQALEVTMGKRGADMVAAMSRRNTLEG
;
A
#
# COMPACT_ATOMS: atom_id res chain seq x y z
N LEU A 1 -10.78 8.76 32.73
CA LEU A 1 -10.69 8.98 31.27
C LEU A 1 -9.60 8.05 30.74
N ARG A 2 -9.97 6.96 30.05
CA ARG A 2 -9.02 6.13 29.31
C ARG A 2 -8.39 6.98 28.21
N LYS A 3 -7.06 6.95 28.11
CA LYS A 3 -6.35 7.59 26.99
C LYS A 3 -6.90 7.00 25.68
N GLN A 4 -7.52 7.84 24.87
CA GLN A 4 -8.12 7.45 23.59
C GLN A 4 -7.13 7.48 22.41
N TYR A 5 -5.84 7.59 22.69
CA TYR A 5 -4.80 7.62 21.65
C TYR A 5 -3.65 6.70 22.02
N ILE A 6 -3.10 6.08 21.03
CA ILE A 6 -1.87 5.29 21.16
C ILE A 6 -0.72 6.28 21.10
N THR A 7 0.05 6.37 22.19
CA THR A 7 1.30 7.13 22.17
C THR A 7 2.31 6.31 21.40
N PHE A 8 2.70 6.79 20.23
CA PHE A 8 3.72 6.14 19.43
C PHE A 8 5.11 6.53 19.95
N SER A 9 5.90 5.55 20.32
CA SER A 9 7.33 5.67 20.53
C SER A 9 8.03 4.63 19.67
N LYS A 10 9.01 5.06 18.86
CA LYS A 10 9.82 4.10 18.10
C LYS A 10 10.69 3.20 18.99
N ALA A 11 10.82 3.53 20.27
CA ALA A 11 11.59 2.75 21.24
C ALA A 11 10.76 1.65 21.95
N ASP A 12 9.42 1.75 21.90
CA ASP A 12 8.50 0.80 22.52
C ASP A 12 7.75 0.06 21.40
N ASP A 13 8.43 -0.86 20.74
CA ASP A 13 7.87 -1.74 19.69
C ASP A 13 7.10 -2.92 20.33
N ASP A 14 6.13 -2.61 21.17
CA ASP A 14 5.19 -3.64 21.63
C ASP A 14 4.30 -4.06 20.47
N ASP A 15 4.30 -5.35 20.16
CA ASP A 15 3.38 -5.96 19.20
C ASP A 15 1.93 -5.65 19.57
N LEU A 16 1.08 -5.44 18.59
CA LEU A 16 -0.35 -5.40 18.83
C LEU A 16 -0.83 -6.80 19.27
N PRO A 17 -1.81 -6.87 20.18
CA PRO A 17 -2.32 -8.16 20.69
C PRO A 17 -3.02 -9.00 19.61
N ALA A 18 -3.38 -8.39 18.48
CA ALA A 18 -4.04 -9.03 17.36
C ALA A 18 -3.78 -8.24 16.08
N ARG A 19 -4.04 -8.85 14.93
CA ARG A 19 -3.98 -8.20 13.62
C ARG A 19 -5.02 -7.09 13.52
N ILE A 20 -4.67 -6.00 12.81
CA ILE A 20 -5.62 -4.97 12.42
C ILE A 20 -6.49 -5.55 11.30
N GLU A 21 -7.80 -5.57 11.50
CA GLU A 21 -8.75 -6.01 10.47
C GLU A 21 -9.28 -4.85 9.64
N ARG A 22 -9.47 -3.69 10.29
CA ARG A 22 -10.09 -2.52 9.68
C ARG A 22 -9.73 -1.24 10.43
N ILE A 23 -9.67 -0.13 9.72
CA ILE A 23 -9.64 1.22 10.30
C ILE A 23 -10.76 2.06 9.68
N TRP A 24 -11.21 3.09 10.39
CA TRP A 24 -12.23 4.03 9.92
C TRP A 24 -12.10 5.38 10.59
N TYR A 25 -12.67 6.39 9.99
CA TYR A 25 -12.76 7.72 10.60
C TYR A 25 -13.91 7.78 11.59
N ILE A 26 -13.70 8.51 12.69
CA ILE A 26 -14.73 8.77 13.70
C ILE A 26 -14.95 10.28 13.83
N ASN A 27 -16.18 10.67 14.14
CA ASN A 27 -16.49 12.04 14.56
C ASN A 27 -16.14 12.25 16.05
N PRO A 28 -16.23 13.50 16.58
CA PRO A 28 -15.97 13.77 17.99
C PRO A 28 -16.85 13.00 19.00
N PHE A 29 -17.96 12.43 18.53
CA PHE A 29 -18.88 11.61 19.33
C PHE A 29 -18.56 10.11 19.28
N GLY A 30 -17.49 9.71 18.56
CA GLY A 30 -17.08 8.32 18.43
C GLY A 30 -17.86 7.50 17.38
N GLN A 31 -18.67 8.15 16.56
CA GLN A 31 -19.43 7.47 15.50
C GLN A 31 -18.59 7.38 14.23
N GLU A 32 -18.68 6.24 13.53
CA GLU A 32 -18.04 6.08 12.22
C GLU A 32 -18.59 7.08 11.21
N ILE A 33 -17.69 7.73 10.46
CA ILE A 33 -18.02 8.63 9.38
C ILE A 33 -17.27 8.25 8.12
N ARG A 34 -17.91 8.48 6.96
CA ARG A 34 -17.31 8.30 5.65
C ARG A 34 -16.97 9.65 5.05
N LEU A 35 -15.69 10.00 5.07
CA LEU A 35 -15.20 11.25 4.52
C LEU A 35 -15.15 11.21 3.00
N GLN A 36 -15.52 12.29 2.36
CA GLN A 36 -15.37 12.49 0.91
C GLN A 36 -13.91 12.84 0.59
N ALA A 37 -13.35 12.22 -0.45
CA ALA A 37 -12.04 12.62 -0.95
C ALA A 37 -12.08 14.04 -1.54
N ASN A 38 -10.96 14.74 -1.46
CA ASN A 38 -10.83 16.05 -2.10
C ASN A 38 -11.06 15.91 -3.62
N PRO A 39 -11.91 16.73 -4.25
CA PRO A 39 -12.18 16.68 -5.68
C PRO A 39 -10.92 16.76 -6.56
N ARG A 40 -9.90 17.52 -6.13
CA ARG A 40 -8.61 17.59 -6.85
C ARG A 40 -7.89 16.25 -6.86
N VAL A 41 -7.97 15.47 -5.77
CA VAL A 41 -7.40 14.12 -5.71
C VAL A 41 -8.15 13.20 -6.67
N LEU A 42 -9.47 13.25 -6.70
CA LEU A 42 -10.28 12.44 -7.62
C LEU A 42 -9.99 12.81 -9.09
N SER A 43 -9.83 14.09 -9.41
CA SER A 43 -9.43 14.53 -10.76
C SER A 43 -8.03 14.00 -11.12
N ALA A 44 -7.07 14.10 -10.21
CA ALA A 44 -5.71 13.58 -10.45
C ALA A 44 -5.69 12.06 -10.65
N LEU A 45 -6.51 11.32 -9.90
CA LEU A 45 -6.67 9.87 -10.07
C LEU A 45 -7.32 9.52 -11.42
N ALA A 46 -8.31 10.30 -11.86
CA ALA A 46 -8.99 10.09 -13.14
C ALA A 46 -8.04 10.28 -14.35
N GLU A 47 -7.04 11.14 -14.22
CA GLU A 47 -6.03 11.41 -15.24
C GLU A 47 -4.78 10.51 -15.12
N ALA A 48 -4.67 9.74 -14.03
CA ALA A 48 -3.50 8.93 -13.74
C ALA A 48 -3.36 7.77 -14.74
N GLN A 49 -2.15 7.55 -15.22
CA GLN A 49 -1.77 6.36 -15.99
C GLN A 49 -1.24 5.23 -15.09
N ALA A 50 -0.72 5.60 -13.95
CA ALA A 50 -0.20 4.68 -12.94
C ALA A 50 -0.51 5.18 -11.53
N ILE A 51 -0.73 4.25 -10.63
CA ILE A 51 -0.82 4.49 -9.18
C ILE A 51 0.29 3.67 -8.53
N ILE A 52 1.05 4.32 -7.65
CA ILE A 52 2.12 3.66 -6.90
C ILE A 52 1.79 3.79 -5.42
N TYR A 53 1.55 2.65 -4.79
CA TYR A 53 1.49 2.55 -3.33
C TYR A 53 2.92 2.45 -2.83
N SER A 54 3.36 3.51 -2.15
CA SER A 54 4.72 3.61 -1.65
C SER A 54 4.88 2.95 -0.28
N ILE A 55 6.11 2.93 0.23
CA ILE A 55 6.59 2.15 1.37
C ILE A 55 6.23 2.80 2.72
N GLY A 56 5.04 3.32 2.87
CA GLY A 56 4.51 3.77 4.17
C GLY A 56 3.86 2.61 4.94
N SER A 57 3.66 2.79 6.24
CA SER A 57 2.89 1.82 7.04
C SER A 57 1.49 1.62 6.47
N LEU A 58 1.04 0.37 6.42
CA LEU A 58 -0.18 0.00 5.70
C LEU A 58 -1.42 0.73 6.26
N TYR A 59 -1.64 0.64 7.56
CA TYR A 59 -2.86 1.14 8.20
C TYR A 59 -2.79 2.58 8.67
N THR A 60 -1.61 3.17 8.80
CA THR A 60 -1.47 4.58 9.18
C THR A 60 -1.13 5.51 8.02
N SER A 61 -0.58 4.98 6.91
CA SER A 61 -0.19 5.80 5.76
C SER A 61 -1.03 5.53 4.51
N LEU A 62 -1.24 4.27 4.12
CA LEU A 62 -1.95 3.93 2.88
C LEU A 62 -3.47 3.87 3.05
N VAL A 63 -3.94 3.00 3.93
CA VAL A 63 -5.38 2.72 4.10
C VAL A 63 -6.21 3.98 4.43
N PRO A 64 -5.76 4.93 5.27
CA PRO A 64 -6.53 6.15 5.53
C PRO A 64 -6.89 6.95 4.29
N SER A 65 -5.99 6.99 3.30
CA SER A 65 -6.26 7.67 2.04
C SER A 65 -7.18 6.86 1.12
N LEU A 66 -7.09 5.53 1.18
CA LEU A 66 -7.84 4.63 0.30
C LEU A 66 -9.32 4.51 0.68
N ILE A 67 -9.65 4.59 1.97
CA ILE A 67 -11.04 4.49 2.46
C ILE A 67 -11.89 5.74 2.23
N LEU A 68 -11.28 6.84 1.74
CA LEU A 68 -12.02 8.06 1.40
C LEU A 68 -12.99 7.79 0.25
N LYS A 69 -14.22 8.27 0.39
CA LYS A 69 -15.29 8.07 -0.59
C LYS A 69 -14.88 8.59 -1.98
N GLY A 70 -14.99 7.73 -2.98
CA GLY A 70 -14.65 7.99 -4.38
C GLY A 70 -13.25 7.53 -4.78
N VAL A 71 -12.32 7.34 -3.84
CA VAL A 71 -10.94 6.91 -4.14
C VAL A 71 -10.91 5.49 -4.69
N GLY A 72 -11.60 4.56 -4.04
CA GLY A 72 -11.64 3.17 -4.47
C GLY A 72 -12.24 2.98 -5.87
N GLU A 73 -13.27 3.76 -6.22
CA GLU A 73 -13.84 3.75 -7.57
C GLU A 73 -12.86 4.31 -8.60
N ALA A 74 -12.22 5.44 -8.29
CA ALA A 74 -11.22 6.03 -9.16
C ALA A 74 -10.04 5.06 -9.41
N ILE A 75 -9.53 4.41 -8.36
CA ILE A 75 -8.45 3.41 -8.48
C ILE A 75 -8.89 2.20 -9.29
N ALA A 76 -10.08 1.66 -9.05
CA ALA A 76 -10.59 0.48 -9.74
C ALA A 76 -10.83 0.70 -11.24
N ASN A 77 -10.77 1.94 -11.72
CA ASN A 77 -10.96 2.27 -13.13
C ASN A 77 -9.98 1.48 -14.03
N PRO A 78 -10.48 0.72 -15.01
CA PRO A 78 -9.64 -0.09 -15.92
C PRO A 78 -8.70 0.74 -16.80
N SER A 79 -8.95 2.03 -16.98
CA SER A 79 -8.07 2.92 -17.74
C SER A 79 -6.69 3.09 -17.09
N ILE A 80 -6.61 2.91 -15.76
CA ILE A 80 -5.36 2.92 -15.02
C ILE A 80 -4.70 1.55 -15.13
N ARG A 81 -3.73 1.44 -16.02
CA ARG A 81 -3.10 0.16 -16.36
C ARG A 81 -2.18 -0.36 -15.27
N TYR A 82 -1.49 0.54 -14.57
CA TYR A 82 -0.45 0.19 -13.60
C TYR A 82 -0.86 0.62 -12.20
N LYS A 83 -1.10 -0.35 -11.35
CA LYS A 83 -1.39 -0.17 -9.92
C LYS A 83 -0.36 -0.96 -9.17
N ILE A 84 0.74 -0.29 -8.81
CA ILE A 84 1.99 -0.91 -8.38
C ILE A 84 2.11 -0.79 -6.87
N LEU A 85 2.15 -1.92 -6.18
CA LEU A 85 2.49 -1.97 -4.78
C LEU A 85 3.99 -2.20 -4.61
N ILE A 86 4.68 -1.23 -4.03
CA ILE A 86 6.05 -1.43 -3.53
C ILE A 86 5.90 -1.95 -2.10
N LEU A 87 6.13 -3.25 -1.94
CA LEU A 87 5.91 -3.94 -0.68
C LEU A 87 6.93 -3.48 0.37
N ASN A 88 6.50 -3.31 1.61
CA ASN A 88 7.41 -2.99 2.71
C ASN A 88 8.54 -4.02 2.82
N SER A 89 9.74 -3.56 3.14
CA SER A 89 10.90 -4.45 3.28
C SER A 89 10.82 -5.36 4.51
N THR A 90 10.05 -4.95 5.51
CA THR A 90 9.78 -5.72 6.74
C THR A 90 8.33 -5.53 7.14
N ASN A 91 7.79 -6.51 7.86
CA ASN A 91 6.55 -6.29 8.61
C ASN A 91 6.84 -5.37 9.79
N ASP A 92 5.85 -4.59 10.16
CA ASP A 92 5.82 -3.74 11.35
C ASP A 92 4.67 -4.20 12.27
N ARG A 93 4.48 -3.53 13.39
CA ARG A 93 3.41 -3.86 14.34
C ARG A 93 1.99 -3.77 13.76
N GLU A 94 1.80 -3.05 12.65
CA GLU A 94 0.49 -2.92 12.00
C GLU A 94 0.16 -4.14 11.12
N THR A 95 1.20 -4.83 10.65
CA THR A 95 1.10 -5.94 9.70
C THR A 95 1.22 -7.31 10.35
N GLY A 96 0.71 -7.39 11.57
CA GLY A 96 0.54 -8.59 12.37
C GLY A 96 1.65 -8.78 13.40
N PRO A 97 1.36 -9.52 14.47
CA PRO A 97 2.37 -9.86 15.45
C PRO A 97 3.46 -10.73 14.80
N LEU A 98 4.66 -10.74 15.37
CA LEU A 98 5.79 -11.54 14.86
C LEU A 98 5.45 -13.04 14.69
N SER A 99 4.52 -13.56 15.50
CA SER A 99 4.03 -14.94 15.40
C SER A 99 3.12 -15.20 14.19
N ALA A 100 2.57 -14.14 13.58
CA ALA A 100 1.65 -14.22 12.44
C ALA A 100 1.78 -12.98 11.53
N PRO A 101 2.97 -12.76 10.92
CA PRO A 101 3.24 -11.60 10.08
C PRO A 101 2.42 -11.68 8.78
N PHE A 102 2.10 -10.53 8.19
CA PHE A 102 1.42 -10.47 6.91
C PHE A 102 2.30 -11.01 5.78
N SER A 103 1.68 -11.75 4.89
CA SER A 103 2.22 -12.07 3.57
C SER A 103 1.91 -10.93 2.58
N ALA A 104 2.57 -10.94 1.43
CA ALA A 104 2.29 -10.00 0.34
C ALA A 104 0.81 -10.00 -0.08
N LEU A 105 0.17 -11.18 -0.09
CA LEU A 105 -1.24 -11.31 -0.40
C LEU A 105 -2.13 -10.58 0.60
N GLU A 106 -1.77 -10.58 1.88
CA GLU A 106 -2.54 -9.89 2.92
C GLU A 106 -2.40 -8.36 2.81
N PHE A 107 -1.26 -7.85 2.36
CA PHE A 107 -1.12 -6.44 1.99
C PHE A 107 -2.04 -6.08 0.82
N VAL A 108 -2.06 -6.90 -0.22
CA VAL A 108 -2.95 -6.71 -1.39
C VAL A 108 -4.42 -6.76 -0.95
N ALA A 109 -4.80 -7.74 -0.13
CA ALA A 109 -6.14 -7.88 0.39
C ALA A 109 -6.59 -6.65 1.21
N ALA A 110 -5.71 -6.11 2.06
CA ALA A 110 -6.01 -4.91 2.84
C ALA A 110 -6.23 -3.68 1.94
N ILE A 111 -5.43 -3.51 0.88
CA ILE A 111 -5.61 -2.43 -0.11
C ILE A 111 -6.93 -2.62 -0.87
N ALA A 112 -7.24 -3.83 -1.32
CA ALA A 112 -8.48 -4.13 -2.02
C ALA A 112 -9.70 -3.89 -1.12
N LYS A 113 -9.64 -4.33 0.13
CA LYS A 113 -10.68 -4.09 1.14
C LYS A 113 -10.91 -2.60 1.37
N ALA A 114 -9.86 -1.81 1.54
CA ALA A 114 -9.96 -0.36 1.70
C ALA A 114 -10.61 0.31 0.47
N GLY A 115 -10.24 -0.10 -0.73
CA GLY A 115 -10.85 0.38 -1.97
C GLY A 115 -12.33 0.01 -2.10
N ALA A 116 -12.71 -1.19 -1.70
CA ALA A 116 -14.11 -1.62 -1.67
C ALA A 116 -14.93 -0.85 -0.63
N GLU A 117 -14.38 -0.63 0.57
CA GLU A 117 -15.01 0.21 1.60
C GLU A 117 -15.23 1.65 1.14
N SER A 118 -14.27 2.23 0.40
CA SER A 118 -14.43 3.54 -0.23
C SER A 118 -15.66 3.62 -1.14
N ARG A 119 -16.00 2.52 -1.82
CA ARG A 119 -17.17 2.38 -2.70
C ARG A 119 -18.47 2.06 -1.93
N GLY A 120 -18.39 1.86 -0.63
CA GLY A 120 -19.53 1.53 0.20
C GLY A 120 -19.78 0.05 0.44
N PHE A 121 -18.88 -0.83 -0.02
CA PHE A 121 -18.96 -2.25 0.30
C PHE A 121 -18.47 -2.49 1.74
N SER A 122 -19.17 -3.35 2.45
CA SER A 122 -18.77 -3.84 3.77
C SER A 122 -18.67 -5.36 3.68
N GLY A 123 -17.53 -5.89 4.10
CA GLY A 123 -17.26 -7.34 4.07
C GLY A 123 -15.96 -7.68 3.34
N ASP A 124 -15.77 -8.96 3.11
CA ASP A 124 -14.59 -9.45 2.42
C ASP A 124 -14.72 -9.26 0.91
N VAL A 125 -13.62 -8.90 0.29
CA VAL A 125 -13.51 -8.71 -1.16
C VAL A 125 -13.14 -10.05 -1.79
N GLU A 126 -13.82 -10.41 -2.85
CA GLU A 126 -13.49 -11.61 -3.66
C GLU A 126 -12.04 -11.49 -4.17
N ARG A 127 -11.27 -12.58 -4.07
CA ARG A 127 -9.85 -12.57 -4.46
C ARG A 127 -9.62 -12.14 -5.91
N GLN A 128 -10.56 -12.49 -6.80
CA GLN A 128 -10.52 -12.11 -8.21
C GLN A 128 -10.61 -10.59 -8.44
N GLU A 129 -11.13 -9.84 -7.47
CA GLU A 129 -11.23 -8.39 -7.53
C GLU A 129 -9.94 -7.67 -7.11
N TYR A 130 -8.97 -8.37 -6.51
CA TYR A 130 -7.72 -7.75 -6.02
C TYR A 130 -6.96 -7.04 -7.12
N LYS A 131 -6.94 -7.60 -8.34
CA LYS A 131 -6.30 -6.97 -9.50
C LYS A 131 -6.92 -5.64 -9.93
N ALA A 132 -8.14 -5.33 -9.48
CA ALA A 132 -8.72 -4.01 -9.71
C ALA A 132 -8.00 -2.91 -8.92
N TYR A 133 -7.30 -3.28 -7.85
CA TYR A 133 -6.60 -2.36 -6.95
C TYR A 133 -5.08 -2.51 -7.00
N VAL A 134 -4.55 -3.71 -7.28
CA VAL A 134 -3.12 -3.97 -7.42
C VAL A 134 -2.90 -4.85 -8.64
N THR A 135 -2.10 -4.39 -9.61
CA THR A 135 -1.76 -5.14 -10.82
C THR A 135 -0.32 -5.65 -10.81
N HIS A 136 0.56 -4.97 -10.08
CA HIS A 136 1.98 -5.34 -9.97
C HIS A 136 2.44 -5.18 -8.53
N LEU A 137 3.35 -6.06 -8.12
CA LEU A 137 3.95 -6.03 -6.80
C LEU A 137 5.48 -6.07 -6.95
N ILE A 138 6.13 -5.02 -6.50
CA ILE A 138 7.59 -4.94 -6.42
C ILE A 138 8.00 -5.31 -5.00
N HIS A 139 8.95 -6.25 -4.85
CA HIS A 139 9.34 -6.75 -3.54
C HIS A 139 10.82 -7.07 -3.42
N LEU A 140 11.32 -7.02 -2.19
CA LEU A 140 12.59 -7.60 -1.78
C LEU A 140 12.40 -9.06 -1.38
N GLN A 141 13.48 -9.82 -1.36
CA GLN A 141 13.48 -11.17 -0.83
C GLN A 141 14.70 -11.39 0.06
N GLY A 142 14.45 -11.75 1.30
CA GLY A 142 15.48 -12.02 2.29
C GLY A 142 14.91 -12.19 3.70
N PRO A 143 15.78 -12.34 4.70
CA PRO A 143 15.34 -12.45 6.09
C PRO A 143 14.50 -11.25 6.51
N GLY A 144 13.37 -11.50 7.18
CA GLY A 144 12.48 -10.46 7.70
C GLY A 144 11.56 -9.81 6.66
N THR A 145 11.70 -10.10 5.35
CA THR A 145 10.78 -9.59 4.34
C THR A 145 9.44 -10.34 4.38
N PRO A 146 8.30 -9.67 4.08
CA PRO A 146 7.02 -10.35 3.95
C PRO A 146 7.11 -11.49 2.92
N ARG A 147 6.45 -12.61 3.24
CA ARG A 147 6.40 -13.78 2.34
C ARG A 147 5.65 -13.43 1.06
N VAL A 148 6.27 -13.71 -0.07
CA VAL A 148 5.67 -13.53 -1.41
C VAL A 148 5.49 -14.91 -2.05
N ASP A 149 4.25 -15.28 -2.30
CA ASP A 149 3.90 -16.46 -3.09
C ASP A 149 3.59 -15.97 -4.51
N LYS A 150 4.53 -16.22 -5.40
CA LYS A 150 4.47 -15.73 -6.78
C LYS A 150 3.39 -16.41 -7.58
N GLU A 151 3.23 -17.70 -7.39
CA GLU A 151 2.25 -18.52 -8.09
C GLU A 151 0.83 -18.05 -7.71
N GLU A 152 0.56 -17.92 -6.42
CA GLU A 152 -0.73 -17.46 -5.90
C GLU A 152 -1.09 -16.05 -6.40
N LEU A 153 -0.14 -15.12 -6.42
CA LEU A 153 -0.38 -13.75 -6.93
C LEU A 153 -0.60 -13.73 -8.44
N ASN A 154 0.15 -14.54 -9.20
CA ASN A 154 -0.03 -14.64 -10.65
C ASN A 154 -1.40 -15.22 -11.04
N GLU A 155 -1.90 -16.20 -10.30
CA GLU A 155 -3.26 -16.75 -10.48
C GLU A 155 -4.35 -15.68 -10.31
N LEU A 156 -4.08 -14.68 -9.47
CA LEU A 156 -4.97 -13.52 -9.28
C LEU A 156 -4.74 -12.41 -10.32
N GLY A 157 -3.81 -12.61 -11.26
CA GLY A 157 -3.48 -11.64 -12.30
C GLY A 157 -2.62 -10.47 -11.78
N ILE A 158 -1.85 -10.70 -10.72
CA ILE A 158 -0.91 -9.73 -10.13
C ILE A 158 0.51 -10.16 -10.47
N GLU A 159 1.20 -9.37 -11.28
CA GLU A 159 2.59 -9.63 -11.64
C GLU A 159 3.54 -9.28 -10.50
N THR A 160 4.52 -10.15 -10.23
CA THR A 160 5.51 -9.93 -9.16
C THR A 160 6.88 -9.62 -9.75
N ILE A 161 7.52 -8.59 -9.22
CA ILE A 161 8.85 -8.15 -9.65
C ILE A 161 9.76 -8.13 -8.43
N ARG A 162 10.70 -9.08 -8.39
CA ARG A 162 11.70 -9.12 -7.35
C ARG A 162 12.84 -8.16 -7.69
N VAL A 163 13.21 -7.31 -6.74
CA VAL A 163 14.36 -6.44 -6.81
C VAL A 163 15.40 -6.80 -5.76
N TYR A 164 16.64 -6.45 -6.03
CA TYR A 164 17.73 -6.59 -5.06
C TYR A 164 17.73 -5.37 -4.14
N GLY A 165 17.90 -5.62 -2.85
CA GLY A 165 18.03 -4.59 -1.83
C GLY A 165 19.46 -4.47 -1.33
N ARG A 166 19.73 -3.34 -0.67
CA ARG A 166 20.97 -3.11 0.08
C ARG A 166 20.76 -3.56 1.53
N ARG A 167 21.70 -4.36 2.04
CA ARG A 167 21.68 -4.74 3.46
C ARG A 167 22.11 -3.55 4.30
N MET A 168 21.31 -3.21 5.29
CA MET A 168 21.61 -2.17 6.27
C MET A 168 22.44 -2.75 7.43
N GLU A 169 23.06 -1.88 8.24
CA GLU A 169 23.90 -2.30 9.37
C GLU A 169 23.13 -3.12 10.40
N GLU A 170 21.84 -2.80 10.61
CA GLU A 170 20.94 -3.52 11.51
C GLU A 170 20.44 -4.85 10.93
N GLY A 171 20.88 -5.25 9.73
CA GLY A 171 20.61 -6.54 9.11
C GLY A 171 19.37 -6.62 8.23
N TRP A 172 18.50 -5.62 8.22
CA TRP A 172 17.34 -5.58 7.32
C TRP A 172 17.72 -5.11 5.91
N LEU A 173 16.80 -5.33 4.95
CA LEU A 173 17.00 -4.93 3.55
C LEU A 173 16.29 -3.61 3.28
N ALA A 174 16.99 -2.66 2.65
CA ALA A 174 16.42 -1.45 2.07
C ALA A 174 16.37 -1.57 0.55
N TYR A 175 15.39 -0.94 -0.08
CA TYR A 175 15.35 -0.82 -1.53
C TYR A 175 16.55 -0.01 -2.02
N ASP A 176 17.19 -0.49 -3.08
CA ASP A 176 18.17 0.27 -3.82
C ASP A 176 17.46 1.16 -4.85
N GLU A 177 17.79 2.44 -4.89
CA GLU A 177 17.13 3.42 -5.77
C GLU A 177 17.21 3.01 -7.24
N LYS A 178 18.39 2.58 -7.70
CA LYS A 178 18.61 2.20 -9.10
C LYS A 178 17.82 0.95 -9.47
N ALA A 179 17.81 -0.05 -8.58
CA ALA A 179 17.05 -1.27 -8.77
C ALA A 179 15.54 -1.00 -8.82
N LEU A 180 15.05 -0.08 -7.96
CA LEU A 180 13.65 0.31 -7.96
C LEU A 180 13.25 1.07 -9.23
N ILE A 181 14.06 2.03 -9.67
CA ILE A 181 13.86 2.76 -10.94
C ILE A 181 13.81 1.75 -12.09
N GLN A 182 14.75 0.83 -12.17
CA GLN A 182 14.78 -0.19 -13.22
C GLN A 182 13.54 -1.09 -13.22
N ALA A 183 13.05 -1.49 -12.03
CA ALA A 183 11.82 -2.25 -11.91
C ALA A 183 10.60 -1.47 -12.43
N LEU A 184 10.50 -0.18 -12.10
CA LEU A 184 9.45 0.69 -12.60
C LEU A 184 9.56 0.90 -14.13
N GLU A 185 10.78 1.05 -14.68
CA GLU A 185 11.00 1.14 -16.12
C GLU A 185 10.59 -0.13 -16.87
N VAL A 186 10.88 -1.29 -16.31
CA VAL A 186 10.46 -2.58 -16.88
C VAL A 186 8.94 -2.71 -16.86
N THR A 187 8.31 -2.29 -15.78
CA THR A 187 6.85 -2.39 -15.61
C THR A 187 6.09 -1.42 -16.51
N MET A 188 6.45 -0.15 -16.50
CA MET A 188 5.69 0.92 -17.17
C MET A 188 6.27 1.37 -18.50
N GLY A 189 7.46 0.87 -18.85
CA GLY A 189 8.28 1.40 -19.91
C GLY A 189 9.03 2.68 -19.49
N LYS A 190 10.10 3.00 -20.22
CA LYS A 190 11.03 4.08 -19.89
C LYS A 190 10.36 5.45 -19.70
N ARG A 191 9.38 5.79 -20.55
CA ARG A 191 8.63 7.07 -20.46
C ARG A 191 7.81 7.19 -19.17
N GLY A 192 7.21 6.08 -18.70
CA GLY A 192 6.42 6.07 -17.47
C GLY A 192 7.28 6.30 -16.23
N ALA A 193 8.45 5.67 -16.17
CA ALA A 193 9.39 5.82 -15.06
C ALA A 193 9.98 7.24 -14.97
N ASP A 194 10.30 7.86 -16.11
CA ASP A 194 10.79 9.24 -16.17
C ASP A 194 9.74 10.24 -15.64
N MET A 195 8.46 10.01 -15.91
CA MET A 195 7.36 10.84 -15.35
C MET A 195 7.29 10.73 -13.83
N VAL A 196 7.39 9.54 -13.26
CA VAL A 196 7.37 9.32 -11.81
C VAL A 196 8.56 10.01 -11.14
N ALA A 197 9.76 9.86 -11.71
CA ALA A 197 10.97 10.51 -11.21
C ALA A 197 10.88 12.04 -11.26
N ALA A 198 10.24 12.60 -12.29
CA ALA A 198 10.03 14.04 -12.42
C ALA A 198 9.01 14.58 -11.39
N MET A 199 7.95 13.84 -11.11
CA MET A 199 6.95 14.21 -10.10
C MET A 199 7.52 14.15 -8.67
N SER A 200 8.31 13.14 -8.36
CA SER A 200 8.97 13.00 -7.06
C SER A 200 9.88 14.19 -6.75
N ARG A 201 10.66 14.66 -7.73
CA ARG A 201 11.54 15.82 -7.57
C ARG A 201 10.79 17.14 -7.34
N ARG A 202 9.61 17.32 -7.94
CA ARG A 202 8.79 18.53 -7.71
C ARG A 202 8.29 18.60 -6.27
N ASN A 203 7.81 17.49 -5.73
CA ASN A 203 7.31 17.44 -4.34
C ASN A 203 8.40 17.65 -3.29
N THR A 204 9.68 17.43 -3.62
CA THR A 204 10.82 17.64 -2.71
C THR A 204 11.32 19.11 -2.71
N LEU A 205 10.95 19.89 -3.73
CA LEU A 205 11.38 21.29 -3.86
C LEU A 205 10.36 22.31 -3.35
N GLU A 206 9.13 21.87 -3.03
CA GLU A 206 8.04 22.72 -2.51
C GLU A 206 7.76 22.50 -1.01
N GLY A 207 8.64 21.76 -0.30
CA GLY A 207 8.55 21.47 1.13
C GLY A 207 9.52 22.26 1.99
#